data_61581a10a745492c9a315bc90029a5d9
#
_entry.id   61581a10a745492c9a315bc90029a5d9
#
_cell.length_a   1.000
_cell.length_b   1.000
_cell.length_c   1.000
_cell.angle_alpha   90.00
_cell.angle_beta   90.00
_cell.angle_gamma   90.00
#
_symmetry.space_group_name_H-M   'P 1'
#
loop_
_entity.id
_entity.type
_entity.pdbx_description
1 polymer ?
#
loop_
_entity_poly.entity_id
_entity_poly.type
_entity_poly.pdbx_seq_one_letter_code
_entity_poly.pdbx_strand_id
1 'polypeptide(L)'
;MSHYGRRSGLVIAALMAVGVLGTGCSVVSKVRQEVHNVEGNKATIDSFTQNFQSKQDTAFEATYTTTGSAPATVVYAVDPSRGGLAFHETQTGANASNLQVIVNSSGEYVCNQQGSGGAWSCQKLAKADAASENNVFDIYTPAHWIAFLKGVSLVAGLAGDTVTSSTMSLNGFSMNCVDLVAHGVPGTSTICSTSQGILGYVKVAADSTSFQITNYSSSPSASLFQLPAGATITTPTT
;
A
#
# COMPACT_ATOMS: atom_id res chain seq x y z
N MET A 1 21.05 -11.46 -21.84
CA MET A 1 20.06 -10.56 -22.45
C MET A 1 18.69 -11.16 -22.19
N SER A 2 18.04 -10.75 -21.15
CA SER A 2 16.71 -11.26 -20.76
C SER A 2 15.80 -10.05 -20.65
N HIS A 3 14.77 -10.03 -21.47
CA HIS A 3 13.75 -8.98 -21.52
C HIS A 3 12.87 -9.07 -20.25
N TYR A 4 13.05 -8.17 -19.33
CA TYR A 4 12.07 -7.89 -18.29
C TYR A 4 10.86 -7.20 -18.95
N GLY A 5 9.80 -8.00 -19.14
CA GLY A 5 8.53 -7.52 -19.67
C GLY A 5 7.87 -6.58 -18.67
N ARG A 6 7.82 -5.32 -19.01
CA ARG A 6 6.92 -4.31 -18.44
C ARG A 6 5.47 -4.82 -18.55
N ARG A 7 4.92 -5.27 -17.44
CA ARG A 7 3.48 -5.42 -17.26
C ARG A 7 3.11 -4.77 -15.93
N SER A 8 2.95 -3.48 -15.96
CA SER A 8 2.39 -2.76 -14.82
C SER A 8 1.57 -1.59 -15.33
N GLY A 9 0.34 -1.57 -14.90
CA GLY A 9 -0.43 -0.36 -14.85
C GLY A 9 -1.13 0.01 -16.12
N LEU A 10 -2.34 -0.52 -16.31
CA LEU A 10 -3.39 0.16 -17.06
C LEU A 10 -4.72 -0.59 -16.90
N VAL A 11 -5.34 -0.48 -15.76
CA VAL A 11 -6.79 -0.79 -15.63
C VAL A 11 -7.39 0.15 -14.59
N ILE A 12 -7.36 1.43 -14.78
CA ILE A 12 -8.33 2.37 -14.20
C ILE A 12 -8.44 3.56 -15.17
N ALA A 13 -9.03 3.33 -16.30
CA ALA A 13 -9.50 4.41 -17.16
C ALA A 13 -10.45 3.86 -18.22
N ALA A 14 -11.63 3.44 -17.83
CA ALA A 14 -12.75 3.29 -18.76
C ALA A 14 -14.04 3.20 -17.97
N LEU A 15 -14.68 4.32 -17.72
CA LEU A 15 -16.12 4.40 -17.48
C LEU A 15 -16.56 5.86 -17.52
N MET A 16 -16.65 6.37 -18.74
CA MET A 16 -17.44 7.55 -19.07
C MET A 16 -18.21 7.26 -20.35
N ALA A 17 -19.42 6.75 -20.22
CA ALA A 17 -20.44 6.91 -21.24
C ALA A 17 -21.80 6.70 -20.59
N VAL A 18 -22.42 7.76 -20.14
CA VAL A 18 -23.81 7.77 -19.70
C VAL A 18 -24.68 8.29 -20.82
N GLY A 19 -25.51 7.39 -21.34
CA GLY A 19 -26.66 7.75 -22.16
C GLY A 19 -27.81 8.27 -21.29
N VAL A 20 -28.15 9.53 -21.43
CA VAL A 20 -29.34 10.13 -20.84
C VAL A 20 -30.46 10.06 -21.88
N LEU A 21 -31.60 9.43 -21.52
CA LEU A 21 -32.97 9.85 -21.90
C LEU A 21 -34.01 8.90 -21.27
N GLY A 22 -34.92 9.48 -20.47
CA GLY A 22 -36.23 8.88 -20.22
C GLY A 22 -36.77 8.92 -18.77
N THR A 23 -37.75 9.77 -18.54
CA THR A 23 -38.81 9.79 -17.49
C THR A 23 -38.47 10.41 -16.14
N GLY A 24 -39.06 11.57 -15.93
CA GLY A 24 -38.73 12.59 -14.94
C GLY A 24 -39.15 12.42 -13.48
N CYS A 25 -39.55 11.24 -12.97
CA CYS A 25 -39.78 11.07 -11.51
C CYS A 25 -38.80 10.08 -10.86
N SER A 26 -38.26 9.15 -11.62
CA SER A 26 -37.25 8.21 -11.11
C SER A 26 -35.82 8.80 -11.02
N VAL A 27 -35.55 9.84 -11.81
CA VAL A 27 -34.22 10.50 -11.86
C VAL A 27 -33.94 11.28 -10.57
N VAL A 28 -34.95 12.00 -10.03
CA VAL A 28 -34.78 12.81 -8.81
C VAL A 28 -34.51 11.91 -7.59
N SER A 29 -35.19 10.76 -7.50
CA SER A 29 -34.97 9.81 -6.39
C SER A 29 -33.61 9.14 -6.49
N LYS A 30 -33.17 8.77 -7.70
CA LYS A 30 -31.82 8.21 -7.92
C LYS A 30 -30.72 9.21 -7.63
N VAL A 31 -30.84 10.45 -8.12
CA VAL A 31 -29.85 11.51 -7.83
C VAL A 31 -29.79 11.80 -6.33
N ARG A 32 -30.92 11.80 -5.63
CA ARG A 32 -30.95 12.01 -4.17
C ARG A 32 -30.30 10.83 -3.41
N GLN A 33 -30.50 9.61 -3.88
CA GLN A 33 -29.87 8.42 -3.30
C GLN A 33 -28.36 8.36 -3.61
N GLU A 34 -27.95 8.77 -4.79
CA GLU A 34 -26.53 8.89 -5.17
C GLU A 34 -25.81 9.96 -4.33
N VAL A 35 -26.43 11.13 -4.12
CA VAL A 35 -25.87 12.18 -3.24
C VAL A 35 -25.72 11.67 -1.79
N HIS A 36 -26.72 10.98 -1.26
CA HIS A 36 -26.63 10.37 0.08
C HIS A 36 -25.55 9.31 0.18
N ASN A 37 -25.36 8.50 -0.86
CA ASN A 37 -24.29 7.50 -0.90
C ASN A 37 -22.91 8.16 -0.95
N VAL A 38 -22.73 9.23 -1.73
CA VAL A 38 -21.48 10.01 -1.80
C VAL A 38 -21.14 10.59 -0.43
N GLU A 39 -22.09 11.22 0.24
CA GLU A 39 -21.89 11.82 1.57
C GLU A 39 -21.58 10.75 2.63
N GLY A 40 -22.29 9.63 2.62
CA GLY A 40 -22.05 8.50 3.52
C GLY A 40 -20.69 7.85 3.30
N ASN A 41 -20.32 7.60 2.06
CA ASN A 41 -19.03 7.06 1.68
C ASN A 41 -17.89 7.99 2.11
N LYS A 42 -18.06 9.30 1.87
CA LYS A 42 -17.08 10.32 2.27
C LYS A 42 -16.87 10.35 3.79
N ALA A 43 -17.96 10.37 4.57
CA ALA A 43 -17.86 10.38 6.03
C ALA A 43 -17.14 9.15 6.58
N THR A 44 -17.42 7.96 6.01
CA THR A 44 -16.76 6.70 6.38
C THR A 44 -15.26 6.75 6.09
N ILE A 45 -14.88 7.22 4.91
CA ILE A 45 -13.47 7.34 4.50
C ILE A 45 -12.75 8.39 5.35
N ASP A 46 -13.35 9.55 5.59
CA ASP A 46 -12.74 10.61 6.40
C ASP A 46 -12.49 10.15 7.84
N SER A 47 -13.45 9.45 8.45
CA SER A 47 -13.30 8.87 9.79
C SER A 47 -12.17 7.83 9.84
N PHE A 48 -12.08 6.96 8.84
CA PHE A 48 -11.03 5.95 8.76
C PHE A 48 -9.66 6.59 8.56
N THR A 49 -9.54 7.56 7.66
CA THR A 49 -8.26 8.19 7.32
C THR A 49 -7.68 9.06 8.44
N GLN A 50 -8.51 9.58 9.35
CA GLN A 50 -8.04 10.31 10.53
C GLN A 50 -7.13 9.46 11.41
N ASN A 51 -7.40 8.16 11.55
CA ASN A 51 -6.56 7.24 12.29
C ASN A 51 -5.16 7.10 11.70
N PHE A 52 -5.05 7.07 10.38
CA PHE A 52 -3.75 7.01 9.71
C PHE A 52 -2.95 8.31 9.89
N GLN A 53 -3.62 9.46 9.77
CA GLN A 53 -2.95 10.77 9.81
C GLN A 53 -2.33 11.10 11.17
N SER A 54 -2.93 10.61 12.26
CA SER A 54 -2.48 10.93 13.62
C SER A 54 -1.16 10.28 14.05
N LYS A 55 -0.61 9.36 13.23
CA LYS A 55 0.53 8.51 13.61
C LYS A 55 1.71 8.52 12.61
N GLN A 56 1.63 9.31 11.55
CA GLN A 56 2.64 9.29 10.46
C GLN A 56 4.06 9.68 10.91
N ASP A 57 4.18 10.47 11.98
CA ASP A 57 5.48 10.99 12.45
C ASP A 57 6.10 10.17 13.59
N THR A 58 5.57 8.99 13.88
CA THR A 58 6.09 8.13 14.95
C THR A 58 7.03 7.06 14.40
N ALA A 59 8.09 6.75 15.15
CA ALA A 59 8.95 5.63 14.83
C ALA A 59 8.20 4.31 15.01
N PHE A 60 8.35 3.38 14.06
CA PHE A 60 7.81 2.03 14.16
C PHE A 60 8.51 1.04 13.23
N GLU A 61 8.33 -0.23 13.53
CA GLU A 61 8.66 -1.38 12.71
C GLU A 61 7.43 -2.26 12.62
N ALA A 62 7.03 -2.66 11.42
CA ALA A 62 5.93 -3.59 11.20
C ALA A 62 6.37 -4.71 10.25
N THR A 63 5.99 -5.93 10.57
CA THR A 63 6.20 -7.09 9.71
C THR A 63 4.88 -7.50 9.09
N TYR A 64 4.90 -7.74 7.79
CA TYR A 64 3.76 -8.20 7.01
C TYR A 64 4.06 -9.51 6.33
N THR A 65 3.05 -10.33 6.11
CA THR A 65 3.10 -11.45 5.17
C THR A 65 2.19 -11.16 3.99
N THR A 66 2.65 -11.47 2.79
CA THR A 66 1.83 -11.42 1.58
C THR A 66 1.34 -12.81 1.24
N THR A 67 0.14 -12.88 0.63
CA THR A 67 -0.42 -14.10 0.06
C THR A 67 -0.48 -13.94 -1.46
N GLY A 68 -0.72 -15.03 -2.19
CA GLY A 68 -0.82 -15.02 -3.65
C GLY A 68 0.22 -15.91 -4.30
N SER A 69 0.56 -15.62 -5.56
CA SER A 69 1.48 -16.45 -6.37
C SER A 69 2.94 -16.34 -5.94
N ALA A 70 3.31 -15.28 -5.25
CA ALA A 70 4.68 -15.03 -4.74
C ALA A 70 4.60 -14.57 -3.28
N PRO A 71 4.41 -15.50 -2.32
CA PRO A 71 4.33 -15.14 -0.91
C PRO A 71 5.66 -14.58 -0.43
N ALA A 72 5.60 -13.50 0.33
CA ALA A 72 6.76 -12.81 0.87
C ALA A 72 6.54 -12.40 2.32
N THR A 73 7.63 -12.21 3.04
CA THR A 73 7.68 -11.49 4.30
C THR A 73 8.24 -10.10 4.04
N VAL A 74 7.55 -9.08 4.52
CA VAL A 74 7.95 -7.68 4.37
C VAL A 74 8.13 -7.06 5.74
N VAL A 75 9.27 -6.44 5.98
CA VAL A 75 9.50 -5.58 7.14
C VAL A 75 9.55 -4.14 6.64
N TYR A 76 8.66 -3.30 7.17
CA TYR A 76 8.62 -1.87 6.90
C TYR A 76 8.87 -1.10 8.19
N ALA A 77 9.86 -0.25 8.19
CA ALA A 77 10.25 0.53 9.36
C ALA A 77 10.49 2.00 9.02
N VAL A 78 10.09 2.87 9.93
CA VAL A 78 10.29 4.32 9.85
C VAL A 78 10.91 4.80 11.15
N ASP A 79 11.94 5.64 11.06
CA ASP A 79 12.53 6.34 12.19
C ASP A 79 12.77 7.81 11.84
N PRO A 80 11.80 8.69 12.07
CA PRO A 80 11.92 10.12 11.72
C PRO A 80 13.09 10.80 12.45
N SER A 81 13.45 10.34 13.64
CA SER A 81 14.56 10.92 14.42
C SER A 81 15.92 10.72 13.75
N ARG A 82 16.04 9.68 12.92
CA ARG A 82 17.24 9.35 12.14
C ARG A 82 17.09 9.70 10.66
N GLY A 83 15.92 10.24 10.26
CA GLY A 83 15.57 10.41 8.85
C GLY A 83 15.59 9.08 8.09
N GLY A 84 15.26 7.98 8.79
CA GLY A 84 15.39 6.62 8.29
C GLY A 84 14.06 6.03 7.82
N LEU A 85 14.12 5.33 6.67
CA LEU A 85 13.11 4.42 6.19
C LEU A 85 13.78 3.12 5.77
N ALA A 86 13.19 2.00 6.11
CA ALA A 86 13.66 0.69 5.68
C ALA A 86 12.48 -0.15 5.20
N PHE A 87 12.68 -0.78 4.06
CA PHE A 87 11.78 -1.78 3.49
C PHE A 87 12.62 -3.01 3.15
N HIS A 88 12.27 -4.14 3.73
CA HIS A 88 12.95 -5.41 3.49
C HIS A 88 11.91 -6.43 3.04
N GLU A 89 12.01 -6.93 1.83
CA GLU A 89 11.18 -7.99 1.30
C GLU A 89 12.00 -9.27 1.14
N THR A 90 11.48 -10.36 1.68
CA THR A 90 12.04 -11.70 1.53
C THR A 90 11.01 -12.59 0.85
N GLN A 91 11.27 -12.97 -0.38
CA GLN A 91 10.49 -13.94 -1.12
C GLN A 91 11.04 -15.34 -0.88
N THR A 92 10.14 -16.31 -0.70
CA THR A 92 10.47 -17.71 -0.46
C THR A 92 10.06 -18.58 -1.64
N GLY A 93 10.68 -19.77 -1.78
CA GLY A 93 10.36 -20.74 -2.84
C GLY A 93 11.40 -20.80 -3.95
N ALA A 94 10.97 -21.23 -5.14
CA ALA A 94 11.89 -21.49 -6.27
C ALA A 94 12.60 -20.23 -6.80
N ASN A 95 12.02 -19.07 -6.60
CA ASN A 95 12.56 -17.77 -7.00
C ASN A 95 12.92 -16.93 -5.76
N ALA A 96 13.46 -17.56 -4.72
CA ALA A 96 13.87 -16.87 -3.50
C ALA A 96 14.74 -15.66 -3.82
N SER A 97 14.38 -14.51 -3.32
CA SER A 97 15.11 -13.26 -3.49
C SER A 97 14.88 -12.36 -2.28
N ASN A 98 15.84 -11.51 -2.01
CA ASN A 98 15.70 -10.46 -1.01
C ASN A 98 15.87 -9.10 -1.68
N LEU A 99 14.96 -8.20 -1.36
CA LEU A 99 15.00 -6.79 -1.76
C LEU A 99 15.05 -5.94 -0.49
N GLN A 100 15.96 -4.99 -0.44
CA GLN A 100 15.96 -3.98 0.62
C GLN A 100 16.01 -2.59 -0.01
N VAL A 101 15.19 -1.70 0.51
CA VAL A 101 15.33 -0.27 0.27
C VAL A 101 15.62 0.40 1.59
N ILE A 102 16.66 1.18 1.60
CA ILE A 102 17.18 1.80 2.81
C ILE A 102 17.40 3.28 2.53
N VAL A 103 16.70 4.10 3.28
CA VAL A 103 16.93 5.54 3.33
C VAL A 103 17.58 5.85 4.68
N ASN A 104 18.71 6.53 4.65
CA ASN A 104 19.42 6.98 5.84
C ASN A 104 20.22 8.26 5.54
N SER A 105 20.97 8.75 6.51
CA SER A 105 21.78 9.98 6.37
C SER A 105 22.82 9.92 5.24
N SER A 106 23.19 8.72 4.77
CA SER A 106 24.17 8.52 3.68
C SER A 106 23.53 8.53 2.29
N GLY A 107 22.21 8.39 2.20
CA GLY A 107 21.43 8.39 0.97
C GLY A 107 20.35 7.34 0.94
N GLU A 108 19.84 7.11 -0.26
CA GLU A 108 18.86 6.10 -0.58
C GLU A 108 19.51 4.99 -1.41
N TYR A 109 19.20 3.75 -1.05
CA TYR A 109 19.81 2.55 -1.63
C TYR A 109 18.76 1.51 -1.93
N VAL A 110 18.87 0.88 -3.09
CA VAL A 110 18.13 -0.35 -3.44
C VAL A 110 19.13 -1.50 -3.49
N CYS A 111 18.92 -2.50 -2.65
CA CYS A 111 19.79 -3.64 -2.48
C CYS A 111 19.06 -4.92 -2.87
N ASN A 112 19.69 -5.74 -3.70
CA ASN A 112 19.15 -7.01 -4.16
C ASN A 112 20.09 -8.16 -3.82
N GLN A 113 19.51 -9.30 -3.43
CA GLN A 113 20.22 -10.56 -3.23
C GLN A 113 19.47 -11.68 -3.96
N GLN A 114 20.14 -12.36 -4.87
CA GLN A 114 19.56 -13.49 -5.59
C GLN A 114 19.84 -14.80 -4.83
N GLY A 115 18.78 -15.55 -4.55
CA GLY A 115 18.86 -16.79 -3.78
C GLY A 115 19.18 -16.56 -2.30
N SER A 116 19.08 -17.63 -1.51
CA SER A 116 19.47 -17.63 -0.11
C SER A 116 21.00 -17.72 0.00
N GLY A 117 21.64 -16.64 0.42
CA GLY A 117 23.09 -16.61 0.66
C GLY A 117 23.93 -16.07 -0.52
N GLY A 118 23.32 -15.55 -1.59
CA GLY A 118 24.03 -14.80 -2.62
C GLY A 118 24.66 -13.50 -2.08
N ALA A 119 25.57 -12.90 -2.85
CA ALA A 119 26.13 -11.62 -2.49
C ALA A 119 25.08 -10.50 -2.63
N TRP A 120 25.12 -9.52 -1.74
CA TRP A 120 24.31 -8.32 -1.85
C TRP A 120 24.90 -7.35 -2.88
N SER A 121 24.04 -6.83 -3.74
CA SER A 121 24.34 -5.74 -4.66
C SER A 121 23.42 -4.57 -4.35
N CYS A 122 23.99 -3.42 -4.00
CA CYS A 122 23.27 -2.20 -3.68
C CYS A 122 23.57 -1.12 -4.72
N GLN A 123 22.54 -0.46 -5.18
CA GLN A 123 22.63 0.75 -6.00
C GLN A 123 22.27 1.94 -5.14
N LYS A 124 23.17 2.93 -5.06
CA LYS A 124 22.81 4.24 -4.51
C LYS A 124 22.00 5.00 -5.54
N LEU A 125 20.83 5.51 -5.14
CA LEU A 125 19.97 6.25 -6.06
C LEU A 125 20.43 7.72 -6.17
N ALA A 126 20.33 8.28 -7.38
CA ALA A 126 20.40 9.71 -7.55
C ALA A 126 19.14 10.36 -6.98
N LYS A 127 19.25 11.61 -6.50
CA LYS A 127 18.13 12.31 -5.85
C LYS A 127 16.87 12.45 -6.72
N ALA A 128 17.05 12.42 -8.05
CA ALA A 128 15.95 12.46 -9.01
C ALA A 128 15.24 11.09 -9.18
N ASP A 129 15.99 10.00 -8.99
CA ASP A 129 15.47 8.63 -9.16
C ASP A 129 14.79 8.13 -7.89
N ALA A 130 15.22 8.64 -6.72
CA ALA A 130 14.66 8.34 -5.41
C ALA A 130 13.15 8.58 -5.35
N ALA A 131 12.65 9.62 -6.01
CA ALA A 131 11.22 9.93 -6.05
C ALA A 131 10.40 8.91 -6.86
N SER A 132 10.99 8.22 -7.83
CA SER A 132 10.31 7.20 -8.64
C SER A 132 10.31 5.82 -7.99
N GLU A 133 11.36 5.48 -7.25
CA GLU A 133 11.47 4.21 -6.54
C GLU A 133 10.60 4.18 -5.28
N ASN A 134 10.36 5.32 -4.64
CA ASN A 134 9.44 5.43 -3.50
C ASN A 134 8.02 4.94 -3.84
N ASN A 135 7.59 4.99 -5.10
CA ASN A 135 6.28 4.50 -5.52
C ASN A 135 6.10 2.98 -5.32
N VAL A 136 7.18 2.20 -5.31
CA VAL A 136 7.10 0.73 -5.10
C VAL A 136 6.73 0.40 -3.66
N PHE A 137 7.11 1.26 -2.71
CA PHE A 137 6.87 1.07 -1.26
C PHE A 137 5.65 1.83 -0.75
N ASP A 138 5.10 2.70 -1.56
CA ASP A 138 3.93 3.50 -1.23
C ASP A 138 2.76 2.63 -0.76
N ILE A 139 2.60 1.43 -1.32
CA ILE A 139 1.54 0.49 -0.92
C ILE A 139 1.60 0.06 0.55
N TYR A 140 2.74 0.23 1.22
CA TYR A 140 2.89 -0.05 2.66
C TYR A 140 2.71 1.22 3.50
N THR A 141 2.57 2.38 2.87
CA THR A 141 2.43 3.65 3.57
C THR A 141 0.96 4.01 3.78
N PRO A 142 0.61 4.56 4.95
CA PRO A 142 -0.72 5.12 5.16
C PRO A 142 -1.08 6.20 4.13
N ALA A 143 -0.12 7.02 3.71
CA ALA A 143 -0.32 8.11 2.76
C ALA A 143 -0.87 7.62 1.41
N HIS A 144 -0.37 6.50 0.90
CA HIS A 144 -0.86 5.89 -0.34
C HIS A 144 -2.34 5.54 -0.24
N TRP A 145 -2.71 4.83 0.83
CA TRP A 145 -4.10 4.37 1.02
C TRP A 145 -5.05 5.51 1.35
N ILE A 146 -4.60 6.55 2.05
CA ILE A 146 -5.37 7.78 2.24
C ILE A 146 -5.67 8.45 0.89
N ALA A 147 -4.65 8.58 0.04
CA ALA A 147 -4.82 9.18 -1.29
C ALA A 147 -5.74 8.33 -2.17
N PHE A 148 -5.57 7.01 -2.17
CA PHE A 148 -6.43 6.06 -2.88
C PHE A 148 -7.89 6.18 -2.42
N LEU A 149 -8.15 6.11 -1.11
CA LEU A 149 -9.50 6.19 -0.55
C LEU A 149 -10.16 7.54 -0.83
N LYS A 150 -9.42 8.64 -0.73
CA LYS A 150 -9.93 9.97 -1.12
C LYS A 150 -10.28 10.04 -2.60
N GLY A 151 -9.49 9.42 -3.48
CA GLY A 151 -9.80 9.28 -4.90
C GLY A 151 -11.07 8.47 -5.14
N VAL A 152 -11.22 7.35 -4.46
CA VAL A 152 -12.42 6.49 -4.53
C VAL A 152 -13.65 7.26 -4.05
N SER A 153 -13.57 8.03 -2.96
CA SER A 153 -14.72 8.76 -2.43
C SER A 153 -15.34 9.78 -3.40
N LEU A 154 -14.52 10.30 -4.33
CA LEU A 154 -14.99 11.26 -5.33
C LEU A 154 -15.81 10.59 -6.46
N VAL A 155 -15.61 9.31 -6.72
CA VAL A 155 -16.24 8.59 -7.84
C VAL A 155 -17.21 7.50 -7.41
N ALA A 156 -17.06 6.94 -6.21
CA ALA A 156 -17.83 5.81 -5.72
C ALA A 156 -19.35 6.07 -5.68
N GLY A 157 -19.77 7.30 -5.37
CA GLY A 157 -21.18 7.65 -5.34
C GLY A 157 -21.84 7.75 -6.72
N LEU A 158 -21.05 7.96 -7.78
CA LEU A 158 -21.55 8.10 -9.15
C LEU A 158 -21.68 6.74 -9.86
N ALA A 159 -20.91 5.74 -9.43
CA ALA A 159 -20.86 4.42 -10.05
C ALA A 159 -21.75 3.36 -9.39
N GLY A 160 -22.43 3.68 -8.29
CA GLY A 160 -23.17 2.70 -7.50
C GLY A 160 -22.28 1.84 -6.60
N ASP A 161 -21.04 2.28 -6.36
CA ASP A 161 -20.13 1.66 -5.43
C ASP A 161 -20.60 1.88 -3.98
N THR A 162 -20.26 0.97 -3.09
CA THR A 162 -20.54 1.10 -1.65
C THR A 162 -19.27 1.08 -0.84
N VAL A 163 -19.23 1.92 0.19
CA VAL A 163 -18.17 1.97 1.18
C VAL A 163 -18.77 1.76 2.55
N THR A 164 -18.30 0.75 3.26
CA THR A 164 -18.78 0.43 4.61
C THR A 164 -17.61 0.32 5.57
N SER A 165 -17.86 0.65 6.85
CA SER A 165 -16.89 0.40 7.92
C SER A 165 -17.13 -0.98 8.52
N SER A 166 -16.06 -1.66 8.84
CA SER A 166 -16.07 -2.93 9.57
C SER A 166 -14.93 -3.00 10.56
N THR A 167 -14.89 -4.07 11.34
CA THR A 167 -13.78 -4.37 12.26
C THR A 167 -13.26 -5.76 11.98
N MET A 168 -11.95 -5.94 12.13
CA MET A 168 -11.29 -7.24 11.95
C MET A 168 -10.32 -7.49 13.12
N SER A 169 -10.22 -8.75 13.52
CA SER A 169 -9.15 -9.20 14.43
C SER A 169 -8.33 -10.28 13.72
N LEU A 170 -7.03 -10.02 13.56
CA LEU A 170 -6.12 -10.91 12.86
C LEU A 170 -4.73 -10.83 13.48
N ASN A 171 -4.08 -11.97 13.71
CA ASN A 171 -2.73 -12.06 14.29
C ASN A 171 -2.57 -11.32 15.63
N GLY A 172 -3.64 -11.21 16.43
CA GLY A 172 -3.64 -10.48 17.70
C GLY A 172 -3.87 -8.96 17.57
N PHE A 173 -4.05 -8.44 16.36
CA PHE A 173 -4.36 -7.03 16.11
C PHE A 173 -5.86 -6.83 15.93
N SER A 174 -6.42 -5.88 16.67
CA SER A 174 -7.76 -5.35 16.42
C SER A 174 -7.64 -4.18 15.46
N MET A 175 -8.41 -4.21 14.39
CA MET A 175 -8.32 -3.27 13.27
C MET A 175 -9.67 -2.67 12.92
N ASN A 176 -9.68 -1.41 12.55
CA ASN A 176 -10.79 -0.76 11.88
C ASN A 176 -10.58 -0.87 10.37
N CYS A 177 -11.62 -1.23 9.64
CA CYS A 177 -11.54 -1.48 8.22
C CYS A 177 -12.52 -0.62 7.43
N VAL A 178 -12.18 -0.39 6.16
CA VAL A 178 -13.07 0.10 5.12
C VAL A 178 -13.20 -0.99 4.07
N ASP A 179 -14.43 -1.37 3.78
CA ASP A 179 -14.79 -2.33 2.75
C ASP A 179 -15.37 -1.59 1.56
N LEU A 180 -14.81 -1.87 0.38
CA LEU A 180 -15.17 -1.25 -0.90
C LEU A 180 -15.77 -2.32 -1.81
N VAL A 181 -16.99 -2.11 -2.26
CA VAL A 181 -17.65 -2.93 -3.28
C VAL A 181 -17.83 -2.05 -4.51
N ALA A 182 -17.07 -2.34 -5.56
CA ALA A 182 -17.14 -1.59 -6.81
C ALA A 182 -18.14 -2.25 -7.77
N HIS A 183 -18.97 -1.43 -8.41
CA HIS A 183 -19.95 -1.90 -9.38
C HIS A 183 -19.28 -2.65 -10.54
N GLY A 184 -19.75 -3.85 -10.81
CA GLY A 184 -19.20 -4.69 -11.89
C GLY A 184 -17.89 -5.40 -11.57
N VAL A 185 -17.30 -5.18 -10.39
CA VAL A 185 -16.10 -5.90 -9.92
C VAL A 185 -16.53 -6.93 -8.87
N PRO A 186 -16.34 -8.24 -9.12
CA PRO A 186 -16.71 -9.25 -8.14
C PRO A 186 -15.80 -9.20 -6.91
N GLY A 187 -16.40 -9.30 -5.73
CA GLY A 187 -15.71 -9.32 -4.45
C GLY A 187 -15.64 -7.96 -3.74
N THR A 188 -14.98 -7.96 -2.60
CA THR A 188 -14.82 -6.79 -1.74
C THR A 188 -13.34 -6.50 -1.55
N SER A 189 -12.95 -5.25 -1.77
CA SER A 189 -11.64 -4.76 -1.35
C SER A 189 -11.73 -4.29 0.10
N THR A 190 -10.78 -4.71 0.93
CA THR A 190 -10.75 -4.39 2.36
C THR A 190 -9.42 -3.74 2.70
N ILE A 191 -9.46 -2.60 3.38
CA ILE A 191 -8.29 -1.88 3.87
C ILE A 191 -8.48 -1.64 5.36
N CYS A 192 -7.54 -2.10 6.18
CA CYS A 192 -7.64 -2.00 7.64
C CYS A 192 -6.46 -1.27 8.25
N SER A 193 -6.75 -0.44 9.24
CA SER A 193 -5.76 0.18 10.12
C SER A 193 -5.80 -0.43 11.51
N THR A 194 -4.64 -0.61 12.11
CA THR A 194 -4.52 -1.03 13.51
C THR A 194 -4.82 0.13 14.47
N SER A 195 -4.98 -0.16 15.75
CA SER A 195 -5.09 0.87 16.79
C SER A 195 -3.84 1.75 16.91
N GLN A 196 -2.71 1.30 16.40
CA GLN A 196 -1.46 2.06 16.30
C GLN A 196 -1.43 3.04 15.13
N GLY A 197 -2.49 3.06 14.28
CA GLY A 197 -2.58 3.95 13.12
C GLY A 197 -1.70 3.55 11.95
N ILE A 198 -1.25 2.30 11.90
CA ILE A 198 -0.52 1.72 10.78
C ILE A 198 -1.41 0.77 9.98
N LEU A 199 -0.98 0.49 8.77
CA LEU A 199 -1.67 -0.47 7.92
C LEU A 199 -1.67 -1.86 8.56
N GLY A 200 -2.83 -2.51 8.63
CA GLY A 200 -2.96 -3.82 9.26
C GLY A 200 -3.28 -4.94 8.28
N TYR A 201 -4.17 -4.67 7.34
CA TYR A 201 -4.60 -5.63 6.32
C TYR A 201 -5.01 -4.90 5.05
N VAL A 202 -4.67 -5.47 3.90
CA VAL A 202 -5.21 -5.06 2.60
C VAL A 202 -5.49 -6.27 1.75
N LYS A 203 -6.66 -6.26 1.13
CA LYS A 203 -7.06 -7.16 0.06
C LYS A 203 -7.75 -6.35 -1.02
N VAL A 204 -7.36 -6.54 -2.26
CA VAL A 204 -8.04 -5.94 -3.42
C VAL A 204 -8.91 -7.00 -4.09
N ALA A 205 -10.17 -6.67 -4.38
CA ALA A 205 -11.16 -7.62 -4.92
C ALA A 205 -10.72 -8.28 -6.23
N ALA A 206 -10.08 -7.52 -7.11
CA ALA A 206 -9.60 -7.99 -8.41
C ALA A 206 -8.26 -8.74 -8.33
N ASP A 207 -7.62 -8.80 -7.15
CA ASP A 207 -6.33 -9.43 -6.95
C ASP A 207 -6.46 -10.61 -5.98
N SER A 208 -5.76 -11.68 -6.26
CA SER A 208 -5.61 -12.81 -5.32
C SER A 208 -4.62 -12.50 -4.18
N THR A 209 -3.87 -11.40 -4.30
CA THR A 209 -2.86 -10.99 -3.35
C THR A 209 -3.50 -10.21 -2.20
N SER A 210 -3.14 -10.56 -0.99
CA SER A 210 -3.40 -9.76 0.19
C SER A 210 -2.13 -9.62 1.01
N PHE A 211 -2.04 -8.59 1.83
CA PHE A 211 -1.02 -8.52 2.85
C PHE A 211 -1.63 -8.25 4.22
N GLN A 212 -0.98 -8.77 5.25
CA GLN A 212 -1.47 -8.73 6.61
C GLN A 212 -0.31 -8.53 7.59
N ILE A 213 -0.54 -7.70 8.60
CA ILE A 213 0.42 -7.47 9.68
C ILE A 213 0.55 -8.74 10.53
N THR A 214 1.79 -9.07 10.91
CA THR A 214 2.11 -10.19 11.80
C THR A 214 2.88 -9.76 13.03
N ASN A 215 3.58 -8.60 12.98
CA ASN A 215 4.29 -8.06 14.13
C ASN A 215 4.34 -6.53 14.08
N TYR A 216 4.50 -5.91 15.24
CA TYR A 216 4.66 -4.47 15.41
C TYR A 216 5.58 -4.15 16.58
N SER A 217 6.43 -3.15 16.40
CA SER A 217 7.24 -2.53 17.45
C SER A 217 7.22 -1.01 17.30
N SER A 218 7.07 -0.28 18.39
CA SER A 218 7.25 1.17 18.43
C SER A 218 8.73 1.60 18.50
N SER A 219 9.64 0.64 18.52
CA SER A 219 11.08 0.86 18.59
C SER A 219 11.75 0.06 17.46
N PRO A 220 11.92 0.65 16.28
CA PRO A 220 12.50 -0.04 15.14
C PRO A 220 13.96 -0.38 15.39
N SER A 221 14.38 -1.56 14.91
CA SER A 221 15.76 -2.01 15.00
C SER A 221 16.68 -1.10 14.18
N ALA A 222 17.74 -0.59 14.79
CA ALA A 222 18.72 0.27 14.13
C ALA A 222 19.42 -0.43 12.94
N SER A 223 19.51 -1.75 12.96
CA SER A 223 20.13 -2.54 11.88
C SER A 223 19.33 -2.50 10.58
N LEU A 224 18.03 -2.25 10.63
CA LEU A 224 17.19 -2.15 9.44
C LEU A 224 17.57 -0.98 8.53
N PHE A 225 18.15 0.08 9.10
CA PHE A 225 18.57 1.27 8.36
C PHE A 225 20.05 1.23 7.92
N GLN A 226 20.69 0.05 8.05
CA GLN A 226 22.07 -0.16 7.65
C GLN A 226 22.14 -1.00 6.37
N LEU A 227 23.11 -0.71 5.52
CA LEU A 227 23.37 -1.53 4.35
C LEU A 227 23.75 -2.96 4.76
N PRO A 228 23.36 -3.97 3.96
CA PRO A 228 23.78 -5.34 4.22
C PRO A 228 25.28 -5.48 4.29
N ALA A 229 25.77 -6.28 5.24
CA ALA A 229 27.19 -6.51 5.40
C ALA A 229 27.80 -7.14 4.14
N GLY A 230 28.90 -6.61 3.68
CA GLY A 230 29.62 -7.10 2.48
C GLY A 230 28.93 -6.76 1.15
N ALA A 231 27.93 -5.87 1.15
CA ALA A 231 27.28 -5.45 -0.08
C ALA A 231 28.24 -4.70 -1.01
N THR A 232 28.19 -5.03 -2.30
CA THR A 232 28.83 -4.24 -3.35
C THR A 232 27.96 -3.03 -3.66
N ILE A 233 28.51 -1.82 -3.55
CA ILE A 233 27.77 -0.57 -3.76
C ILE A 233 28.15 0.03 -5.11
N THR A 234 27.15 0.26 -5.97
CA THR A 234 27.30 1.02 -7.21
C THR A 234 26.68 2.40 -7.05
N THR A 235 27.40 3.43 -7.50
CA THR A 235 26.89 4.80 -7.55
C THR A 235 26.59 5.18 -8.99
N PRO A 236 25.53 5.98 -9.27
CA PRO A 236 25.31 6.48 -10.61
C PRO A 236 26.54 7.26 -11.07
N THR A 237 27.00 6.99 -12.28
CA THR A 237 27.93 7.89 -12.98
C THR A 237 27.16 9.15 -13.35
N THR A 238 27.60 10.28 -12.80
CA THR A 238 27.12 11.62 -13.17
C THR A 238 27.44 11.93 -14.61
#